data_dbb48daec38db5e41a2d464f8419b812
#
_entry.id   dbb48daec38db5e41a2d464f8419b812
#
_cell.length_a   1.000
_cell.length_b   1.000
_cell.length_c   1.000
_cell.angle_alpha   90.00
_cell.angle_beta   90.00
_cell.angle_gamma   90.00
#
_symmetry.space_group_name_H-M   'P 1'
#
loop_
_entity.id
_entity.type
_entity.pdbx_description
1 polymer ?
#
loop_
_entity_poly.entity_id
_entity_poly.type
_entity_poly.pdbx_seq_one_letter_code
_entity_poly.pdbx_strand_id
1 'polypeptide(L)'
;VLEGAFDNFPSAWKHAGLLHMYIHLMEMSPHPEKALRHGDILTDLIPDAGHLVHMATHIDVLCGDYQNVLSRNLLASKVDNAFKLYAGADNFYALYRMHNLHFAIYGAMFLGQKAAALSAASRLREEVPDEVVKLYPDIFETFVAAAPHVYIRFGMWDEIIKLHQPVDTELYVTTNTLLYYAKAVACANLGKHSDAENYVLNFAKAYAEVPDSRYMFNNKSRDILGLAEEMMRGEVAFKLGEKTVGLNHLRKAVELDDNLRYEEPWSWPVPTRHALGALLLEAGEYDEAEAVYRADLGLDEKLPRPSQHPKNVWALHGLH
;
A
#
# COMPACT_ATOMS: atom_id res chain seq x y z
N VAL A 1 29.01 -5.64 -10.73
CA VAL A 1 29.34 -7.07 -10.49
C VAL A 1 28.25 -7.97 -11.02
N LEU A 2 26.96 -7.81 -10.61
CA LEU A 2 25.86 -8.68 -11.04
C LEU A 2 25.62 -8.60 -12.56
N GLU A 3 25.52 -7.41 -13.14
CA GLU A 3 25.39 -7.23 -14.60
C GLU A 3 26.52 -7.94 -15.34
N GLY A 4 27.77 -7.76 -14.91
CA GLY A 4 28.91 -8.46 -15.49
C GLY A 4 28.86 -9.98 -15.35
N ALA A 5 28.18 -10.51 -14.32
CA ALA A 5 27.95 -11.95 -14.20
C ALA A 5 26.95 -12.44 -15.25
N PHE A 6 25.85 -11.72 -15.47
CA PHE A 6 24.85 -12.06 -16.49
C PHE A 6 25.38 -11.91 -17.92
N ASP A 7 26.27 -10.94 -18.15
CA ASP A 7 26.87 -10.70 -19.47
C ASP A 7 27.90 -11.77 -19.85
N ASN A 8 28.68 -12.24 -18.89
CA ASN A 8 29.83 -13.10 -19.17
C ASN A 8 29.59 -14.59 -18.87
N PHE A 9 28.57 -14.93 -18.07
CA PHE A 9 28.33 -16.30 -17.63
C PHE A 9 26.87 -16.72 -17.89
N PRO A 10 26.58 -17.51 -18.94
CA PRO A 10 25.21 -17.99 -19.20
C PRO A 10 24.58 -18.77 -18.04
N SER A 11 25.37 -19.36 -17.17
CA SER A 11 24.90 -20.05 -15.96
C SER A 11 24.33 -19.11 -14.91
N ALA A 12 24.70 -17.82 -14.91
CA ALA A 12 24.13 -16.83 -13.99
C ALA A 12 22.62 -16.68 -14.17
N TRP A 13 22.12 -16.80 -15.42
CA TRP A 13 20.70 -16.75 -15.74
C TRP A 13 19.89 -17.97 -15.25
N LYS A 14 20.57 -19.01 -14.77
CA LYS A 14 19.96 -20.18 -14.14
C LYS A 14 20.17 -20.22 -12.63
N HIS A 15 20.68 -19.15 -12.05
CA HIS A 15 20.98 -19.07 -10.64
C HIS A 15 19.97 -18.19 -9.93
N ALA A 16 18.98 -18.79 -9.26
CA ALA A 16 17.89 -18.09 -8.62
C ALA A 16 18.34 -16.98 -7.66
N GLY A 17 19.39 -17.22 -6.85
CA GLY A 17 19.91 -16.24 -5.91
C GLY A 17 20.50 -14.99 -6.59
N LEU A 18 21.14 -15.12 -7.76
CA LEU A 18 21.65 -13.96 -8.50
C LEU A 18 20.50 -13.14 -9.09
N LEU A 19 19.49 -13.79 -9.65
CA LEU A 19 18.30 -13.13 -10.17
C LEU A 19 17.54 -12.40 -9.07
N HIS A 20 17.32 -13.06 -7.93
CA HIS A 20 16.68 -12.51 -6.75
C HIS A 20 17.41 -11.26 -6.22
N MET A 21 18.73 -11.36 -6.03
CA MET A 21 19.54 -10.22 -5.55
C MET A 21 19.59 -9.06 -6.54
N TYR A 22 19.54 -9.33 -7.85
CA TYR A 22 19.51 -8.28 -8.85
C TYR A 22 18.17 -7.53 -8.85
N ILE A 23 17.05 -8.22 -8.63
CA ILE A 23 15.73 -7.59 -8.46
C ILE A 23 15.80 -6.59 -7.31
N HIS A 24 16.19 -7.01 -6.10
CA HIS A 24 16.30 -6.12 -4.95
C HIS A 24 17.26 -4.94 -5.17
N LEU A 25 18.39 -5.20 -5.84
CA LEU A 25 19.35 -4.12 -6.16
C LEU A 25 18.73 -3.04 -7.07
N MET A 26 17.81 -3.45 -7.95
CA MET A 26 17.24 -2.55 -8.96
C MET A 26 16.00 -1.79 -8.48
N GLU A 27 15.38 -2.16 -7.36
CA GLU A 27 14.18 -1.51 -6.84
C GLU A 27 14.37 -0.01 -6.57
N MET A 28 15.47 0.36 -5.94
CA MET A 28 15.79 1.77 -5.68
C MET A 28 16.64 2.42 -6.81
N SER A 29 16.82 1.72 -7.93
CA SER A 29 17.52 2.25 -9.09
C SER A 29 16.66 3.26 -9.85
N PRO A 30 17.28 4.25 -10.54
CA PRO A 30 16.55 5.06 -11.51
C PRO A 30 16.07 4.25 -12.74
N HIS A 31 16.50 2.99 -12.90
CA HIS A 31 16.23 2.13 -14.04
C HIS A 31 15.76 0.72 -13.63
N PRO A 32 14.67 0.59 -12.83
CA PRO A 32 14.18 -0.72 -12.36
C PRO A 32 13.78 -1.64 -13.53
N GLU A 33 13.37 -1.08 -14.66
CA GLU A 33 12.98 -1.83 -15.87
C GLU A 33 14.07 -2.78 -16.40
N LYS A 34 15.33 -2.55 -16.06
CA LYS A 34 16.43 -3.47 -16.41
C LYS A 34 16.28 -4.85 -15.76
N ALA A 35 15.57 -4.94 -14.65
CA ALA A 35 15.36 -6.19 -13.93
C ALA A 35 14.10 -6.96 -14.36
N LEU A 36 13.24 -6.43 -15.25
CA LEU A 36 12.01 -7.11 -15.71
C LEU A 36 12.31 -8.52 -16.22
N ARG A 37 13.29 -8.68 -17.12
CA ARG A 37 13.69 -9.99 -17.63
C ARG A 37 14.16 -10.95 -16.54
N HIS A 38 14.83 -10.43 -15.51
CA HIS A 38 15.33 -11.23 -14.39
C HIS A 38 14.16 -11.77 -13.55
N GLY A 39 13.13 -10.95 -13.34
CA GLY A 39 11.90 -11.34 -12.68
C GLY A 39 11.14 -12.42 -13.44
N ASP A 40 10.97 -12.26 -14.77
CA ASP A 40 10.31 -13.26 -15.61
C ASP A 40 11.01 -14.61 -15.55
N ILE A 41 12.33 -14.63 -15.71
CA ILE A 41 13.13 -15.86 -15.63
C ILE A 41 13.04 -16.49 -14.25
N LEU A 42 13.10 -15.70 -13.17
CA LEU A 42 13.03 -16.21 -11.81
C LEU A 42 11.68 -16.88 -11.51
N THR A 43 10.58 -16.29 -11.96
CA THR A 43 9.23 -16.84 -11.84
C THR A 43 9.12 -18.24 -12.45
N ASP A 44 9.71 -18.44 -13.62
CA ASP A 44 9.66 -19.73 -14.34
C ASP A 44 10.70 -20.74 -13.83
N LEU A 45 11.79 -20.25 -13.22
CA LEU A 45 12.91 -21.10 -12.82
C LEU A 45 12.56 -21.96 -11.60
N ILE A 46 11.81 -21.42 -10.63
CA ILE A 46 11.42 -22.13 -9.40
C ILE A 46 9.93 -21.83 -9.11
N PRO A 47 9.00 -22.39 -9.89
CA PRO A 47 7.57 -22.08 -9.80
C PRO A 47 6.91 -22.56 -8.49
N ASP A 48 7.56 -23.49 -7.78
CA ASP A 48 7.05 -24.03 -6.51
C ASP A 48 7.54 -23.25 -5.27
N ALA A 49 8.28 -22.16 -5.46
CA ALA A 49 8.71 -21.26 -4.39
C ALA A 49 7.94 -19.94 -4.47
N GLY A 50 6.86 -19.80 -3.67
CA GLY A 50 5.97 -18.66 -3.72
C GLY A 50 6.69 -17.32 -3.59
N HIS A 51 7.65 -17.19 -2.67
CA HIS A 51 8.46 -15.99 -2.55
C HIS A 51 9.22 -15.64 -3.85
N LEU A 52 9.77 -16.62 -4.56
CA LEU A 52 10.52 -16.36 -5.81
C LEU A 52 9.57 -16.01 -6.99
N VAL A 53 8.36 -16.54 -6.99
CA VAL A 53 7.30 -16.14 -7.93
C VAL A 53 6.88 -14.69 -7.67
N HIS A 54 6.74 -14.30 -6.41
CA HIS A 54 6.40 -12.95 -5.98
C HIS A 54 7.50 -11.93 -6.37
N MET A 55 8.77 -12.30 -6.31
CA MET A 55 9.90 -11.37 -6.47
C MET A 55 9.86 -10.51 -7.74
N ALA A 56 9.36 -11.04 -8.84
CA ALA A 56 9.21 -10.27 -10.07
C ALA A 56 8.33 -9.03 -9.89
N THR A 57 7.37 -9.10 -8.97
CA THR A 57 6.38 -8.03 -8.76
C THR A 57 6.96 -6.77 -8.11
N HIS A 58 8.11 -6.86 -7.47
CA HIS A 58 8.87 -5.71 -6.98
C HIS A 58 9.25 -4.75 -8.12
N ILE A 59 9.59 -5.31 -9.28
CA ILE A 59 9.92 -4.54 -10.48
C ILE A 59 8.67 -4.19 -11.28
N ASP A 60 7.72 -5.13 -11.39
CA ASP A 60 6.45 -4.90 -12.10
C ASP A 60 5.71 -3.68 -11.53
N VAL A 61 5.64 -3.54 -10.19
CA VAL A 61 4.96 -2.41 -9.53
C VAL A 61 5.61 -1.09 -9.87
N LEU A 62 6.95 -1.03 -9.85
CA LEU A 62 7.71 0.17 -10.21
C LEU A 62 7.60 0.52 -11.70
N CYS A 63 7.36 -0.46 -12.56
CA CYS A 63 7.17 -0.27 -14.00
C CYS A 63 5.69 -0.04 -14.39
N GLY A 64 4.76 -0.09 -13.43
CA GLY A 64 3.33 0.11 -13.67
C GLY A 64 2.67 -1.07 -14.36
N ASP A 65 3.21 -2.28 -14.21
CA ASP A 65 2.57 -3.52 -14.66
C ASP A 65 1.77 -4.15 -13.51
N TYR A 66 0.75 -3.44 -13.07
CA TYR A 66 -0.10 -3.87 -11.96
C TYR A 66 -0.88 -5.15 -12.23
N GLN A 67 -1.07 -5.52 -13.51
CA GLN A 67 -1.70 -6.78 -13.86
C GLN A 67 -0.79 -7.96 -13.49
N ASN A 68 0.51 -7.87 -13.77
CA ASN A 68 1.48 -8.86 -13.32
C ASN A 68 1.65 -8.84 -11.79
N VAL A 69 1.64 -7.65 -11.16
CA VAL A 69 1.64 -7.55 -9.70
C VAL A 69 0.51 -8.38 -9.10
N LEU A 70 -0.71 -8.21 -9.58
CA LEU A 70 -1.87 -8.96 -9.09
C LEU A 70 -1.77 -10.46 -9.38
N SER A 71 -1.52 -10.83 -10.64
CA SER A 71 -1.56 -12.23 -11.08
C SER A 71 -0.46 -13.09 -10.46
N ARG A 72 0.78 -12.56 -10.40
CA ARG A 72 1.94 -13.27 -9.81
C ARG A 72 1.77 -13.43 -8.30
N ASN A 73 1.26 -12.44 -7.58
CA ASN A 73 1.02 -12.55 -6.15
C ASN A 73 -0.13 -13.50 -5.79
N LEU A 74 -1.16 -13.57 -6.62
CA LEU A 74 -2.21 -14.61 -6.48
C LEU A 74 -1.64 -16.01 -6.74
N LEU A 75 -0.73 -16.15 -7.71
CA LEU A 75 -0.02 -17.41 -7.96
C LEU A 75 0.91 -17.77 -6.79
N ALA A 76 1.73 -16.83 -6.33
CA ALA A 76 2.60 -17.00 -5.17
C ALA A 76 1.81 -17.44 -3.93
N SER A 77 0.68 -16.79 -3.65
CA SER A 77 -0.22 -17.14 -2.55
C SER A 77 -0.81 -18.57 -2.70
N LYS A 78 -1.08 -19.02 -3.95
CA LYS A 78 -1.52 -20.39 -4.22
C LYS A 78 -0.40 -21.41 -3.93
N VAL A 79 0.81 -21.10 -4.34
CA VAL A 79 2.00 -21.95 -4.09
C VAL A 79 2.26 -22.05 -2.58
N ASP A 80 2.23 -20.91 -1.88
CA ASP A 80 2.45 -20.87 -0.44
C ASP A 80 1.37 -21.61 0.36
N ASN A 81 0.13 -21.65 -0.15
CA ASN A 81 -0.93 -22.47 0.48
C ASN A 81 -0.62 -23.97 0.39
N ALA A 82 0.00 -24.45 -0.69
CA ALA A 82 0.46 -25.83 -0.77
C ALA A 82 1.56 -26.11 0.27
N PHE A 83 2.50 -25.20 0.45
CA PHE A 83 3.53 -25.30 1.49
C PHE A 83 2.92 -25.25 2.91
N LYS A 84 1.93 -24.37 3.15
CA LYS A 84 1.19 -24.29 4.43
C LYS A 84 0.53 -25.61 4.80
N LEU A 85 -0.06 -26.32 3.83
CA LEU A 85 -0.66 -27.64 4.05
C LEU A 85 0.39 -28.70 4.47
N TYR A 86 1.61 -28.57 3.99
CA TYR A 86 2.73 -29.48 4.32
C TYR A 86 3.41 -29.11 5.66
N ALA A 87 3.74 -27.83 5.86
CA ALA A 87 4.60 -27.38 6.97
C ALA A 87 3.82 -26.73 8.13
N GLY A 88 2.49 -26.57 8.00
CA GLY A 88 1.66 -25.84 8.96
C GLY A 88 1.63 -24.34 8.71
N ALA A 89 0.79 -23.63 9.47
CA ALA A 89 0.58 -22.19 9.31
C ALA A 89 1.60 -21.35 10.10
N ASP A 90 2.03 -21.86 11.26
CA ASP A 90 2.81 -21.11 12.27
C ASP A 90 4.31 -21.29 12.05
N ASN A 91 4.82 -20.62 11.04
CA ASN A 91 6.25 -20.59 10.73
C ASN A 91 6.61 -19.25 10.10
N PHE A 92 7.91 -19.01 9.94
CA PHE A 92 8.44 -17.76 9.35
C PHE A 92 7.85 -17.42 7.96
N TYR A 93 7.42 -18.44 7.20
CA TYR A 93 6.83 -18.27 5.89
C TYR A 93 5.45 -17.59 5.93
N ALA A 94 4.83 -17.47 7.11
CA ALA A 94 3.59 -16.68 7.28
C ALA A 94 3.75 -15.23 6.82
N LEU A 95 4.93 -14.62 7.08
CA LEU A 95 5.22 -13.26 6.64
C LEU A 95 5.15 -13.13 5.11
N TYR A 96 5.73 -14.07 4.37
CA TYR A 96 5.69 -14.05 2.90
C TYR A 96 4.28 -14.21 2.35
N ARG A 97 3.44 -15.07 2.97
CA ARG A 97 2.03 -15.22 2.58
C ARG A 97 1.24 -13.92 2.74
N MET A 98 1.45 -13.22 3.86
CA MET A 98 0.84 -11.91 4.09
C MET A 98 1.33 -10.87 3.09
N HIS A 99 2.63 -10.84 2.83
CA HIS A 99 3.28 -9.92 1.90
C HIS A 99 2.77 -10.10 0.47
N ASN A 100 2.63 -11.34 -0.02
CA ASN A 100 2.04 -11.63 -1.32
C ASN A 100 0.60 -11.08 -1.43
N LEU A 101 -0.24 -11.28 -0.41
CA LEU A 101 -1.61 -10.77 -0.42
C LEU A 101 -1.65 -9.24 -0.33
N HIS A 102 -0.74 -8.63 0.42
CA HIS A 102 -0.61 -7.18 0.51
C HIS A 102 -0.26 -6.57 -0.86
N PHE A 103 0.70 -7.17 -1.59
CA PHE A 103 1.01 -6.77 -2.97
C PHE A 103 -0.17 -7.00 -3.93
N ALA A 104 -0.91 -8.10 -3.78
CA ALA A 104 -2.10 -8.36 -4.60
C ALA A 104 -3.18 -7.28 -4.38
N ILE A 105 -3.41 -6.86 -3.12
CA ILE A 105 -4.31 -5.74 -2.79
C ILE A 105 -3.85 -4.48 -3.51
N TYR A 106 -2.57 -4.18 -3.42
CA TYR A 106 -1.96 -3.00 -4.03
C TYR A 106 -2.16 -2.99 -5.55
N GLY A 107 -1.74 -4.06 -6.24
CA GLY A 107 -1.92 -4.20 -7.69
C GLY A 107 -3.39 -4.06 -8.12
N ALA A 108 -4.31 -4.70 -7.40
CA ALA A 108 -5.74 -4.62 -7.68
C ALA A 108 -6.31 -3.21 -7.49
N MET A 109 -5.86 -2.47 -6.47
CA MET A 109 -6.26 -1.07 -6.27
C MET A 109 -5.78 -0.17 -7.40
N PHE A 110 -4.54 -0.33 -7.87
CA PHE A 110 -3.98 0.47 -8.97
C PHE A 110 -4.58 0.16 -10.34
N LEU A 111 -5.15 -1.04 -10.51
CA LEU A 111 -5.93 -1.44 -11.69
C LEU A 111 -7.40 -1.00 -11.62
N GLY A 112 -7.88 -0.50 -10.49
CA GLY A 112 -9.31 -0.23 -10.27
C GLY A 112 -10.15 -1.52 -10.14
N GLN A 113 -9.54 -2.67 -9.84
CA GLN A 113 -10.19 -3.97 -9.72
C GLN A 113 -10.74 -4.21 -8.31
N LYS A 114 -11.86 -3.58 -7.98
CA LYS A 114 -12.52 -3.60 -6.67
C LYS A 114 -12.72 -5.02 -6.12
N ALA A 115 -13.27 -5.94 -6.91
CA ALA A 115 -13.57 -7.30 -6.45
C ALA A 115 -12.30 -8.08 -6.06
N ALA A 116 -11.23 -7.94 -6.85
CA ALA A 116 -9.94 -8.57 -6.58
C ALA A 116 -9.30 -7.99 -5.31
N ALA A 117 -9.34 -6.66 -5.13
CA ALA A 117 -8.80 -5.99 -3.95
C ALA A 117 -9.51 -6.43 -2.66
N LEU A 118 -10.85 -6.47 -2.68
CA LEU A 118 -11.66 -6.94 -1.54
C LEU A 118 -11.40 -8.42 -1.22
N SER A 119 -11.30 -9.28 -2.24
CA SER A 119 -11.00 -10.70 -2.06
C SER A 119 -9.61 -10.90 -1.44
N ALA A 120 -8.59 -10.18 -1.91
CA ALA A 120 -7.24 -10.26 -1.38
C ALA A 120 -7.18 -9.74 0.07
N ALA A 121 -7.89 -8.64 0.40
CA ALA A 121 -7.96 -8.10 1.75
C ALA A 121 -8.65 -9.05 2.75
N SER A 122 -9.73 -9.74 2.33
CA SER A 122 -10.39 -10.76 3.15
C SER A 122 -9.43 -11.92 3.44
N ARG A 123 -8.76 -12.43 2.41
CA ARG A 123 -7.77 -13.51 2.56
C ARG A 123 -6.59 -13.10 3.44
N LEU A 124 -6.12 -11.86 3.31
CA LEU A 124 -5.06 -11.35 4.19
C LEU A 124 -5.48 -11.45 5.66
N ARG A 125 -6.71 -11.05 6.00
CA ARG A 125 -7.22 -11.15 7.37
C ARG A 125 -7.31 -12.60 7.86
N GLU A 126 -7.64 -13.56 6.98
CA GLU A 126 -7.64 -14.99 7.29
C GLU A 126 -6.22 -15.56 7.55
N GLU A 127 -5.20 -15.03 6.86
CA GLU A 127 -3.79 -15.44 7.05
C GLU A 127 -3.16 -14.81 8.30
N VAL A 128 -3.76 -13.75 8.86
CA VAL A 128 -3.28 -13.03 10.05
C VAL A 128 -4.30 -13.14 11.20
N PRO A 129 -4.53 -14.34 11.75
CA PRO A 129 -5.41 -14.51 12.91
C PRO A 129 -4.80 -13.87 14.16
N ASP A 130 -5.64 -13.63 15.17
CA ASP A 130 -5.22 -12.94 16.40
C ASP A 130 -4.02 -13.62 17.10
N GLU A 131 -3.92 -14.94 17.02
CA GLU A 131 -2.82 -15.72 17.58
C GLU A 131 -1.47 -15.38 16.92
N VAL A 132 -1.48 -15.16 15.60
CA VAL A 132 -0.26 -14.75 14.86
C VAL A 132 0.10 -13.31 15.19
N VAL A 133 -0.89 -12.40 15.25
CA VAL A 133 -0.64 -11.01 15.64
C VAL A 133 -0.05 -10.91 17.04
N LYS A 134 -0.53 -11.70 18.00
CA LYS A 134 -0.03 -11.71 19.38
C LYS A 134 1.43 -12.16 19.50
N LEU A 135 1.94 -12.96 18.57
CA LEU A 135 3.35 -13.38 18.60
C LEU A 135 4.30 -12.23 18.30
N TYR A 136 3.95 -11.37 17.34
CA TYR A 136 4.76 -10.22 16.89
C TYR A 136 3.87 -9.02 16.58
N PRO A 137 3.20 -8.43 17.60
CA PRO A 137 2.22 -7.38 17.36
C PRO A 137 2.83 -6.15 16.72
N ASP A 138 4.09 -5.85 17.02
CA ASP A 138 4.79 -4.67 16.51
C ASP A 138 5.02 -4.70 14.99
N ILE A 139 4.86 -5.88 14.36
CA ILE A 139 5.08 -6.07 12.93
C ILE A 139 3.77 -6.47 12.22
N PHE A 140 3.02 -7.43 12.79
CA PHE A 140 1.89 -8.05 12.08
C PHE A 140 0.60 -7.27 12.16
N GLU A 141 0.42 -6.45 13.20
CA GLU A 141 -0.82 -5.72 13.42
C GLU A 141 -1.16 -4.76 12.27
N THR A 142 -0.15 -4.10 11.71
CA THR A 142 -0.33 -3.10 10.63
C THR A 142 -0.83 -3.71 9.33
N PHE A 143 -0.56 -4.99 9.05
CA PHE A 143 -1.13 -5.68 7.87
C PHE A 143 -2.65 -5.79 7.93
N VAL A 144 -3.22 -5.90 9.13
CA VAL A 144 -4.69 -5.98 9.33
C VAL A 144 -5.38 -4.70 8.88
N ALA A 145 -4.69 -3.58 8.92
CA ALA A 145 -5.20 -2.27 8.51
C ALA A 145 -5.32 -2.07 6.98
N ALA A 146 -4.95 -3.04 6.16
CA ALA A 146 -5.03 -2.92 4.70
C ALA A 146 -6.47 -2.77 4.17
N ALA A 147 -7.45 -3.47 4.78
CA ALA A 147 -8.84 -3.46 4.32
C ALA A 147 -9.50 -2.06 4.30
N PRO A 148 -9.40 -1.20 5.32
CA PRO A 148 -9.92 0.16 5.29
C PRO A 148 -9.45 0.98 4.09
N HIS A 149 -8.19 0.83 3.66
CA HIS A 149 -7.66 1.51 2.47
C HIS A 149 -8.34 1.06 1.18
N VAL A 150 -8.69 -0.23 1.05
CA VAL A 150 -9.47 -0.74 -0.08
C VAL A 150 -10.85 -0.11 -0.12
N TYR A 151 -11.54 -0.05 1.01
CA TYR A 151 -12.86 0.58 1.09
C TYR A 151 -12.81 2.07 0.73
N ILE A 152 -11.81 2.82 1.21
CA ILE A 152 -11.60 4.23 0.87
C ILE A 152 -11.34 4.38 -0.62
N ARG A 153 -10.43 3.60 -1.19
CA ARG A 153 -10.07 3.65 -2.62
C ARG A 153 -11.29 3.52 -3.53
N PHE A 154 -12.26 2.71 -3.15
CA PHE A 154 -13.46 2.46 -3.95
C PHE A 154 -14.70 3.21 -3.47
N GLY A 155 -14.57 4.20 -2.58
CA GLY A 155 -15.65 5.05 -2.11
C GLY A 155 -16.76 4.29 -1.39
N MET A 156 -16.41 3.21 -0.66
CA MET A 156 -17.38 2.35 0.02
C MET A 156 -17.75 2.93 1.39
N TRP A 157 -18.29 4.14 1.38
CA TRP A 157 -18.52 4.93 2.60
C TRP A 157 -19.52 4.29 3.57
N ASP A 158 -20.63 3.74 3.03
CA ASP A 158 -21.65 3.07 3.84
C ASP A 158 -21.13 1.78 4.49
N GLU A 159 -20.22 1.09 3.82
CA GLU A 159 -19.57 -0.09 4.36
C GLU A 159 -18.54 0.28 5.44
N ILE A 160 -17.79 1.36 5.25
CA ILE A 160 -16.79 1.83 6.24
C ILE A 160 -17.46 2.17 7.58
N ILE A 161 -18.58 2.88 7.57
CA ILE A 161 -19.24 3.24 8.84
C ILE A 161 -19.80 2.04 9.61
N LYS A 162 -20.01 0.90 8.93
CA LYS A 162 -20.46 -0.37 9.53
C LYS A 162 -19.31 -1.22 10.08
N LEU A 163 -18.06 -0.92 9.75
CA LEU A 163 -16.93 -1.66 10.28
C LEU A 163 -16.87 -1.53 11.81
N HIS A 164 -16.67 -2.66 12.49
CA HIS A 164 -16.50 -2.66 13.93
C HIS A 164 -15.05 -2.35 14.29
N GLN A 165 -14.87 -1.62 15.41
CA GLN A 165 -13.54 -1.46 15.99
C GLN A 165 -13.08 -2.82 16.53
N PRO A 166 -11.75 -3.08 16.55
CA PRO A 166 -11.20 -4.27 17.18
C PRO A 166 -11.64 -4.38 18.64
N VAL A 167 -11.92 -5.59 19.11
CA VAL A 167 -12.26 -5.84 20.51
C VAL A 167 -11.06 -5.59 21.40
N ASP A 168 -9.88 -6.04 20.98
CA ASP A 168 -8.60 -5.82 21.64
C ASP A 168 -7.92 -4.58 21.03
N THR A 169 -8.22 -3.41 21.57
CA THR A 169 -7.70 -2.13 21.06
C THR A 169 -6.22 -1.89 21.39
N GLU A 170 -5.67 -2.59 22.38
CA GLU A 170 -4.23 -2.53 22.71
C GLU A 170 -3.42 -3.35 21.69
N LEU A 171 -3.89 -4.54 21.36
CA LEU A 171 -3.29 -5.38 20.33
C LEU A 171 -3.34 -4.70 18.96
N TYR A 172 -4.49 -4.16 18.59
CA TYR A 172 -4.80 -3.57 17.29
C TYR A 172 -4.80 -2.04 17.31
N VAL A 173 -3.83 -1.43 17.99
CA VAL A 173 -3.82 0.02 18.25
C VAL A 173 -3.69 0.85 16.96
N THR A 174 -2.88 0.43 15.99
CA THR A 174 -2.73 1.09 14.69
C THR A 174 -3.99 0.91 13.84
N THR A 175 -4.50 -0.32 13.76
CA THR A 175 -5.74 -0.65 13.03
C THR A 175 -6.93 0.12 13.59
N ASN A 176 -7.05 0.19 14.92
CA ASN A 176 -8.10 0.96 15.59
C ASN A 176 -8.04 2.44 15.21
N THR A 177 -6.84 3.01 15.18
CA THR A 177 -6.62 4.41 14.80
C THR A 177 -6.95 4.66 13.34
N LEU A 178 -6.50 3.79 12.42
CA LEU A 178 -6.82 3.89 10.99
C LEU A 178 -8.31 3.70 10.68
N LEU A 179 -9.03 2.90 11.48
CA LEU A 179 -10.49 2.81 11.35
C LEU A 179 -11.20 4.12 11.72
N TYR A 180 -10.70 4.88 12.70
CA TYR A 180 -11.23 6.20 12.99
C TYR A 180 -10.97 7.18 11.85
N TYR A 181 -9.77 7.16 11.24
CA TYR A 181 -9.48 7.90 10.01
C TYR A 181 -10.50 7.57 8.91
N ALA A 182 -10.65 6.29 8.59
CA ALA A 182 -11.55 5.84 7.53
C ALA A 182 -13.00 6.27 7.78
N LYS A 183 -13.49 6.16 9.04
CA LYS A 183 -14.84 6.55 9.42
C LYS A 183 -15.04 8.06 9.37
N ALA A 184 -14.04 8.86 9.78
CA ALA A 184 -14.11 10.31 9.67
C ALA A 184 -14.28 10.74 8.20
N VAL A 185 -13.45 10.22 7.30
CA VAL A 185 -13.52 10.49 5.86
C VAL A 185 -14.85 10.01 5.27
N ALA A 186 -15.31 8.80 5.63
CA ALA A 186 -16.58 8.28 5.15
C ALA A 186 -17.77 9.14 5.61
N CYS A 187 -17.80 9.54 6.87
CA CYS A 187 -18.87 10.41 7.41
C CYS A 187 -18.87 11.77 6.73
N ALA A 188 -17.70 12.37 6.47
CA ALA A 188 -17.60 13.65 5.75
C ALA A 188 -18.14 13.52 4.32
N ASN A 189 -17.80 12.46 3.60
CA ASN A 189 -18.33 12.20 2.24
C ASN A 189 -19.83 11.89 2.22
N LEU A 190 -20.41 11.37 3.29
CA LEU A 190 -21.85 11.12 3.45
C LEU A 190 -22.62 12.34 4.00
N GLY A 191 -21.96 13.49 4.23
CA GLY A 191 -22.57 14.67 4.82
C GLY A 191 -22.91 14.55 6.30
N LYS A 192 -22.37 13.55 7.02
CA LYS A 192 -22.54 13.32 8.44
C LYS A 192 -21.48 14.09 9.25
N HIS A 193 -21.53 15.41 9.18
CA HIS A 193 -20.45 16.29 9.63
C HIS A 193 -20.13 16.12 11.12
N SER A 194 -21.14 16.07 12.00
CA SER A 194 -20.94 15.89 13.44
C SER A 194 -20.29 14.52 13.78
N ASP A 195 -20.65 13.47 13.04
CA ASP A 195 -20.02 12.16 13.22
C ASP A 195 -18.55 12.18 12.74
N ALA A 196 -18.27 12.89 11.63
CA ALA A 196 -16.91 13.05 11.13
C ALA A 196 -16.02 13.74 12.17
N GLU A 197 -16.47 14.86 12.75
CA GLU A 197 -15.74 15.57 13.83
C GLU A 197 -15.51 14.67 15.05
N ASN A 198 -16.51 13.89 15.47
CA ASN A 198 -16.36 12.94 16.56
C ASN A 198 -15.29 11.86 16.25
N TYR A 199 -15.23 11.36 15.01
CA TYR A 199 -14.20 10.40 14.63
C TYR A 199 -12.81 11.03 14.55
N VAL A 200 -12.67 12.32 14.17
CA VAL A 200 -11.41 13.07 14.27
C VAL A 200 -10.91 13.12 15.71
N LEU A 201 -11.79 13.40 16.68
CA LEU A 201 -11.43 13.41 18.10
C LEU A 201 -11.04 12.01 18.62
N ASN A 202 -11.74 10.96 18.15
CA ASN A 202 -11.42 9.59 18.54
C ASN A 202 -10.09 9.13 17.92
N PHE A 203 -9.80 9.54 16.67
CA PHE A 203 -8.49 9.32 16.06
C PHE A 203 -7.37 9.90 16.91
N ALA A 204 -7.48 11.19 17.32
CA ALA A 204 -6.45 11.85 18.11
C ALA A 204 -6.18 11.14 19.45
N LYS A 205 -7.24 10.64 20.12
CA LYS A 205 -7.10 9.84 21.34
C LYS A 205 -6.39 8.50 21.08
N ALA A 206 -6.83 7.77 20.07
CA ALA A 206 -6.23 6.48 19.74
C ALA A 206 -4.78 6.63 19.25
N TYR A 207 -4.46 7.67 18.47
CA TYR A 207 -3.11 7.97 18.01
C TYR A 207 -2.15 8.24 19.15
N ALA A 208 -2.59 8.91 20.22
CA ALA A 208 -1.77 9.16 21.40
C ALA A 208 -1.30 7.86 22.08
N GLU A 209 -2.08 6.80 22.01
CA GLU A 209 -1.80 5.49 22.62
C GLU A 209 -0.88 4.59 21.78
N VAL A 210 -0.61 4.95 20.51
CA VAL A 210 0.24 4.13 19.61
C VAL A 210 1.70 4.15 20.08
N PRO A 211 2.29 3.01 20.46
CA PRO A 211 3.67 2.96 20.94
C PRO A 211 4.67 3.12 19.80
N ASP A 212 5.84 3.63 20.13
CA ASP A 212 6.96 3.81 19.19
C ASP A 212 7.55 2.48 18.66
N SER A 213 7.18 1.37 19.28
CA SER A 213 7.62 0.02 18.86
C SER A 213 6.84 -0.54 17.68
N ARG A 214 5.70 0.06 17.30
CA ARG A 214 4.90 -0.39 16.16
C ARG A 214 5.52 0.06 14.85
N TYR A 215 5.67 -0.89 13.93
CA TYR A 215 6.25 -0.66 12.60
C TYR A 215 5.40 -1.31 11.49
N MET A 216 5.43 -0.68 10.33
CA MET A 216 5.17 -1.32 9.05
C MET A 216 6.53 -1.33 8.35
N PHE A 217 7.17 -2.49 8.24
CA PHE A 217 8.54 -2.67 7.71
C PHE A 217 9.55 -1.61 8.22
N ASN A 218 9.87 -0.60 7.40
CA ASN A 218 10.89 0.41 7.67
C ASN A 218 10.35 1.69 8.33
N ASN A 219 9.01 1.87 8.34
CA ASN A 219 8.37 3.07 8.87
C ASN A 219 7.68 2.78 10.20
N LYS A 220 7.79 3.71 11.14
CA LYS A 220 7.01 3.63 12.37
C LYS A 220 5.52 3.83 12.06
N SER A 221 4.65 3.07 12.72
CA SER A 221 3.19 3.28 12.62
C SER A 221 2.79 4.71 12.98
N ARG A 222 3.51 5.36 13.90
CA ARG A 222 3.27 6.76 14.25
C ARG A 222 3.51 7.72 13.08
N ASP A 223 4.52 7.48 12.25
CA ASP A 223 4.80 8.33 11.09
C ASP A 223 3.69 8.17 10.02
N ILE A 224 3.26 6.93 9.78
CA ILE A 224 2.14 6.61 8.88
C ILE A 224 0.83 7.21 9.39
N LEU A 225 0.58 7.15 10.70
CA LEU A 225 -0.62 7.73 11.31
C LEU A 225 -0.57 9.26 11.36
N GLY A 226 0.62 9.87 11.42
CA GLY A 226 0.78 11.32 11.24
C GLY A 226 0.37 11.78 9.85
N LEU A 227 0.72 10.99 8.83
CA LEU A 227 0.23 11.19 7.46
C LEU A 227 -1.29 10.99 7.39
N ALA A 228 -1.82 9.92 8.02
CA ALA A 228 -3.27 9.66 8.08
C ALA A 228 -4.04 10.82 8.74
N GLU A 229 -3.47 11.45 9.77
CA GLU A 229 -4.06 12.63 10.41
C GLU A 229 -4.22 13.78 9.42
N GLU A 230 -3.17 14.11 8.66
CA GLU A 230 -3.21 15.18 7.67
C GLU A 230 -4.19 14.86 6.52
N MET A 231 -4.22 13.62 6.03
CA MET A 231 -5.22 13.16 5.07
C MET A 231 -6.64 13.33 5.61
N MET A 232 -6.90 12.86 6.83
CA MET A 232 -8.21 12.95 7.49
C MET A 232 -8.67 14.40 7.63
N ARG A 233 -7.82 15.25 8.20
CA ARG A 233 -8.11 16.68 8.38
C ARG A 233 -8.36 17.36 7.04
N GLY A 234 -7.57 17.01 6.02
CA GLY A 234 -7.71 17.56 4.67
C GLY A 234 -9.04 17.22 4.04
N GLU A 235 -9.39 15.94 3.97
CA GLU A 235 -10.64 15.49 3.35
C GLU A 235 -11.88 15.96 4.14
N VAL A 236 -11.85 15.88 5.47
CA VAL A 236 -12.95 16.33 6.32
C VAL A 236 -13.17 17.83 6.19
N ALA A 237 -12.13 18.66 6.35
CA ALA A 237 -12.26 20.12 6.23
C ALA A 237 -12.78 20.53 4.83
N PHE A 238 -12.27 19.89 3.78
CA PHE A 238 -12.74 20.15 2.42
C PHE A 238 -14.24 19.88 2.26
N LYS A 239 -14.73 18.74 2.75
CA LYS A 239 -16.16 18.36 2.69
C LYS A 239 -17.05 19.18 3.62
N LEU A 240 -16.50 19.78 4.68
CA LEU A 240 -17.15 20.77 5.53
C LEU A 240 -17.24 22.18 4.88
N GLY A 241 -16.64 22.36 3.67
CA GLY A 241 -16.63 23.63 2.95
C GLY A 241 -15.39 24.51 3.19
N GLU A 242 -14.48 24.09 4.08
CA GLU A 242 -13.22 24.78 4.36
C GLU A 242 -12.13 24.39 3.36
N LYS A 243 -12.42 24.58 2.04
CA LYS A 243 -11.61 24.05 0.95
C LYS A 243 -10.11 24.39 1.06
N THR A 244 -9.78 25.65 1.31
CA THR A 244 -8.38 26.09 1.45
C THR A 244 -7.65 25.39 2.58
N VAL A 245 -8.31 25.27 3.74
CA VAL A 245 -7.75 24.56 4.90
C VAL A 245 -7.54 23.09 4.55
N GLY A 246 -8.54 22.46 3.94
CA GLY A 246 -8.48 21.06 3.51
C GLY A 246 -7.33 20.80 2.54
N LEU A 247 -7.18 21.60 1.50
CA LEU A 247 -6.09 21.46 0.53
C LEU A 247 -4.70 21.66 1.15
N ASN A 248 -4.56 22.57 2.15
CA ASN A 248 -3.29 22.75 2.84
C ASN A 248 -2.89 21.50 3.67
N HIS A 249 -3.84 20.86 4.34
CA HIS A 249 -3.60 19.59 5.02
C HIS A 249 -3.19 18.48 4.03
N LEU A 250 -3.86 18.40 2.87
CA LEU A 250 -3.51 17.39 1.85
C LEU A 250 -2.12 17.64 1.23
N ARG A 251 -1.72 18.90 1.01
CA ARG A 251 -0.34 19.22 0.60
C ARG A 251 0.66 18.76 1.66
N LYS A 252 0.33 18.97 2.94
CA LYS A 252 1.16 18.48 4.04
C LYS A 252 1.23 16.96 4.09
N ALA A 253 0.12 16.26 3.83
CA ALA A 253 0.11 14.80 3.72
C ALA A 253 1.03 14.32 2.59
N VAL A 254 1.05 14.99 1.43
CA VAL A 254 1.98 14.69 0.34
C VAL A 254 3.44 14.86 0.77
N GLU A 255 3.78 15.92 1.50
CA GLU A 255 5.14 16.10 2.05
C GLU A 255 5.53 14.97 3.01
N LEU A 256 4.60 14.50 3.84
CA LEU A 256 4.86 13.39 4.77
C LEU A 256 5.04 12.07 4.03
N ASP A 257 4.20 11.80 3.01
CA ASP A 257 4.29 10.61 2.16
C ASP A 257 5.63 10.53 1.44
N ASP A 258 6.07 11.64 0.83
CA ASP A 258 7.37 11.74 0.15
C ASP A 258 8.59 11.52 1.07
N ASN A 259 8.42 11.71 2.38
CA ASN A 259 9.46 11.52 3.38
C ASN A 259 9.41 10.15 4.07
N LEU A 260 8.42 9.31 3.80
CA LEU A 260 8.43 7.93 4.27
C LEU A 260 9.60 7.18 3.63
N ARG A 261 10.15 6.23 4.38
CA ARG A 261 11.19 5.35 3.87
C ARG A 261 10.58 4.40 2.85
N TYR A 262 11.35 4.09 1.81
CA TYR A 262 10.92 3.10 0.81
C TYR A 262 10.59 1.75 1.43
N GLU A 263 9.49 1.19 1.01
CA GLU A 263 8.96 -0.12 1.38
C GLU A 263 8.24 -0.77 0.20
N GLU A 264 7.90 -2.03 0.36
CA GLU A 264 7.35 -2.89 -0.68
C GLU A 264 6.16 -3.71 -0.18
N PRO A 265 4.94 -3.35 -0.59
CA PRO A 265 4.51 -2.11 -1.21
C PRO A 265 4.60 -0.93 -0.24
N TRP A 266 4.41 0.31 -0.72
CA TRP A 266 4.50 1.52 0.12
C TRP A 266 3.59 1.45 1.34
N SER A 267 4.06 1.97 2.49
CA SER A 267 3.34 1.95 3.77
C SER A 267 1.98 2.66 3.71
N TRP A 268 1.87 3.67 2.83
CA TRP A 268 0.61 4.33 2.55
C TRP A 268 0.08 3.84 1.19
N PRO A 269 -0.86 2.87 1.16
CA PRO A 269 -1.20 2.13 -0.06
C PRO A 269 -2.10 2.89 -1.04
N VAL A 270 -2.60 4.06 -0.66
CA VAL A 270 -3.40 4.95 -1.52
C VAL A 270 -2.65 6.26 -1.65
N PRO A 271 -1.88 6.50 -2.73
CA PRO A 271 -1.05 7.69 -2.86
C PRO A 271 -1.80 8.97 -2.48
N THR A 272 -1.21 9.77 -1.59
CA THR A 272 -1.82 11.01 -1.08
C THR A 272 -2.13 11.98 -2.20
N ARG A 273 -1.34 11.96 -3.26
CA ARG A 273 -1.53 12.75 -4.48
C ARG A 273 -2.85 12.47 -5.18
N HIS A 274 -3.40 11.26 -5.05
CA HIS A 274 -4.69 10.95 -5.69
C HIS A 274 -5.84 11.70 -5.04
N ALA A 275 -5.86 11.80 -3.71
CA ALA A 275 -6.88 12.60 -3.00
C ALA A 275 -6.67 14.10 -3.21
N LEU A 276 -5.42 14.59 -3.10
CA LEU A 276 -5.10 15.98 -3.36
C LEU A 276 -5.52 16.40 -4.78
N GLY A 277 -5.12 15.63 -5.81
CA GLY A 277 -5.47 15.93 -7.20
C GLY A 277 -6.97 15.94 -7.45
N ALA A 278 -7.71 14.96 -6.89
CA ALA A 278 -9.17 14.90 -7.03
C ALA A 278 -9.86 16.10 -6.39
N LEU A 279 -9.43 16.53 -5.20
CA LEU A 279 -10.04 17.67 -4.52
C LEU A 279 -9.59 19.02 -5.09
N LEU A 280 -8.41 19.10 -5.71
CA LEU A 280 -7.98 20.25 -6.52
C LEU A 280 -8.89 20.41 -7.75
N LEU A 281 -9.20 19.32 -8.47
CA LEU A 281 -10.16 19.33 -9.58
C LEU A 281 -11.55 19.81 -9.12
N GLU A 282 -12.04 19.31 -7.97
CA GLU A 282 -13.32 19.74 -7.38
C GLU A 282 -13.30 21.22 -6.94
N ALA A 283 -12.13 21.75 -6.62
CA ALA A 283 -11.94 23.17 -6.27
C ALA A 283 -11.77 24.08 -7.50
N GLY A 284 -11.48 23.52 -8.68
CA GLY A 284 -11.18 24.27 -9.89
C GLY A 284 -9.71 24.68 -10.05
N GLU A 285 -8.82 24.11 -9.23
CA GLU A 285 -7.36 24.35 -9.23
C GLU A 285 -6.66 23.41 -10.23
N TYR A 286 -6.96 23.55 -11.51
CA TYR A 286 -6.60 22.60 -12.57
C TYR A 286 -5.09 22.49 -12.80
N ASP A 287 -4.37 23.62 -12.77
CA ASP A 287 -2.92 23.63 -13.02
C ASP A 287 -2.15 22.84 -11.95
N GLU A 288 -2.57 22.98 -10.68
CA GLU A 288 -1.97 22.23 -9.59
C GLU A 288 -2.38 20.75 -9.64
N ALA A 289 -3.64 20.45 -9.98
CA ALA A 289 -4.11 19.07 -10.14
C ALA A 289 -3.31 18.34 -11.23
N GLU A 290 -3.09 18.96 -12.39
CA GLU A 290 -2.23 18.42 -13.45
C GLU A 290 -0.82 18.14 -12.93
N ALA A 291 -0.21 19.11 -12.24
CA ALA A 291 1.14 18.98 -11.71
C ALA A 291 1.26 17.81 -10.71
N VAL A 292 0.26 17.63 -9.83
CA VAL A 292 0.19 16.55 -8.85
C VAL A 292 0.10 15.17 -9.51
N TYR A 293 -0.77 15.01 -10.50
CA TYR A 293 -0.92 13.75 -11.22
C TYR A 293 0.28 13.41 -12.11
N ARG A 294 0.91 14.44 -12.73
CA ARG A 294 2.13 14.24 -13.52
C ARG A 294 3.28 13.77 -12.66
N ALA A 295 3.43 14.34 -11.46
CA ALA A 295 4.44 13.89 -10.50
C ALA A 295 4.21 12.43 -10.08
N ASP A 296 2.97 12.05 -9.72
CA ASP A 296 2.61 10.68 -9.35
C ASP A 296 2.93 9.68 -10.46
N LEU A 297 2.61 10.01 -11.70
CA LEU A 297 2.87 9.17 -12.87
C LEU A 297 4.33 9.11 -13.30
N GLY A 298 5.22 9.94 -12.72
CA GLY A 298 6.61 10.06 -13.15
C GLY A 298 6.76 10.71 -14.52
N LEU A 299 5.83 11.60 -14.90
CA LEU A 299 5.88 12.38 -16.16
C LEU A 299 6.69 13.67 -16.03
N ASP A 300 7.24 13.92 -14.85
CA ASP A 300 8.20 14.96 -14.57
C ASP A 300 9.31 14.39 -13.64
N GLU A 301 10.34 15.17 -13.36
CA GLU A 301 11.50 14.74 -12.57
C GLU A 301 11.37 15.08 -11.07
N LYS A 302 10.15 15.36 -10.56
CA LYS A 302 9.95 15.81 -9.18
C LYS A 302 10.17 14.70 -8.16
N LEU A 303 9.75 13.49 -8.49
CA LEU A 303 9.86 12.33 -7.60
C LEU A 303 10.99 11.40 -8.01
N PRO A 304 11.72 10.83 -7.06
CA PRO A 304 12.63 9.73 -7.36
C PRO A 304 11.85 8.54 -7.92
N ARG A 305 12.51 7.77 -8.79
CA ARG A 305 11.86 6.67 -9.51
C ARG A 305 11.09 5.69 -8.62
N PRO A 306 11.60 5.29 -7.43
CA PRO A 306 10.87 4.38 -6.54
C PRO A 306 9.59 4.96 -5.93
N SER A 307 9.42 6.29 -5.94
CA SER A 307 8.22 6.96 -5.40
C SER A 307 7.18 7.30 -6.47
N GLN A 308 7.42 6.91 -7.73
CA GLN A 308 6.50 7.11 -8.83
C GLN A 308 5.54 5.93 -8.97
N HIS A 309 4.30 6.20 -9.41
CA HIS A 309 3.27 5.20 -9.67
C HIS A 309 2.85 5.21 -11.15
N PRO A 310 3.74 4.84 -12.09
CA PRO A 310 3.49 4.97 -13.51
C PRO A 310 2.27 4.15 -13.94
N LYS A 311 1.53 4.65 -14.94
CA LYS A 311 0.40 3.98 -15.61
C LYS A 311 -0.78 3.60 -14.70
N ASN A 312 -0.86 4.08 -13.45
CA ASN A 312 -2.02 3.78 -12.60
C ASN A 312 -3.30 4.45 -13.13
N VAL A 313 -4.42 3.75 -13.00
CA VAL A 313 -5.70 4.18 -13.59
C VAL A 313 -6.22 5.49 -12.98
N TRP A 314 -5.91 5.76 -11.71
CA TRP A 314 -6.46 6.91 -10.97
C TRP A 314 -5.84 8.22 -11.40
N ALA A 315 -4.51 8.29 -11.43
CA ALA A 315 -3.81 9.49 -11.88
C ALA A 315 -3.97 9.72 -13.39
N LEU A 316 -4.02 8.64 -14.20
CA LEU A 316 -4.34 8.76 -15.63
C LEU A 316 -5.73 9.31 -15.87
N HIS A 317 -6.74 8.88 -15.10
CA HIS A 317 -8.09 9.41 -15.18
C HIS A 317 -8.17 10.86 -14.71
N GLY A 318 -7.47 11.20 -13.63
CA GLY A 318 -7.44 12.57 -13.11
C GLY A 318 -6.75 13.57 -14.05
N LEU A 319 -5.78 13.09 -14.84
CA LEU A 319 -5.04 13.89 -15.81
C LEU A 319 -5.84 14.11 -17.11
N HIS A 320 -6.81 13.24 -17.43
CA HIS A 320 -7.66 13.31 -18.64
C HIS A 320 -8.80 14.29 -18.48
#